data_0ffb6e0ac3537355c2045ce7a388fefa
#
_entry.id   0ffb6e0ac3537355c2045ce7a388fefa
#
_cell.length_a   1.000
_cell.length_b   1.000
_cell.length_c   1.000
_cell.angle_alpha   90.00
_cell.angle_beta   90.00
_cell.angle_gamma   90.00
#
_symmetry.space_group_name_H-M   'P 1'
#
loop_
_entity.id
_entity.type
_entity.pdbx_description
1 polymer ?
#
loop_
_entity_poly.entity_id
_entity_poly.type
_entity_poly.pdbx_seq_one_letter_code
_entity_poly.pdbx_strand_id
1 'polypeptide(L)'
;MVGAGLLPAAVHKGTIYLLFGRENELNDTPGWADFGGGSKPNESALDVATREGSEELNGLLGSQSQLKKVAVRHKIAELVFHTYTTIVFKTDYDERLEDYYLNNYRFFEKYLPGAKKNPHNGLLEKSEIKWFTFADLRKSRGKFRAFYQNMVDVILEHEAEITSKLLKPICGPKCSFKVSRSAGPRTGTGHGKKSKHRNLTVNKRRTNGRTRRRCRN
;
A
#
# COMPACT_ATOMS: atom_id res chain seq x y z
N MET A 1 -5.67 7.68 26.70
CA MET A 1 -6.13 7.70 25.30
C MET A 1 -5.53 6.46 24.66
N VAL A 2 -6.33 5.64 24.03
CA VAL A 2 -5.84 4.48 23.27
C VAL A 2 -5.39 5.00 21.88
N GLY A 3 -4.23 4.57 21.41
CA GLY A 3 -3.73 4.95 20.10
C GLY A 3 -3.44 3.74 19.24
N ALA A 4 -3.43 3.92 17.93
CA ALA A 4 -2.99 2.87 17.02
C ALA A 4 -2.37 3.44 15.75
N GLY A 5 -1.45 2.66 15.16
CA GLY A 5 -0.79 3.01 13.92
C GLY A 5 -0.70 1.84 12.96
N LEU A 6 -0.55 2.19 11.68
CA LEU A 6 -0.40 1.27 10.57
C LEU A 6 1.07 1.20 10.17
N LEU A 7 1.62 -0.01 10.09
CA LEU A 7 3.02 -0.24 9.71
C LEU A 7 3.07 -1.12 8.44
N PRO A 8 3.25 -0.51 7.26
CA PRO A 8 3.45 -1.27 6.03
C PRO A 8 4.77 -2.02 6.05
N ALA A 9 4.73 -3.31 5.67
CA ALA A 9 5.89 -4.19 5.62
C ALA A 9 5.99 -4.85 4.24
N ALA A 10 7.18 -4.89 3.66
CA ALA A 10 7.41 -5.41 2.33
C ALA A 10 8.65 -6.31 2.29
N VAL A 11 8.70 -7.18 1.26
CA VAL A 11 9.88 -8.01 0.97
C VAL A 11 10.44 -7.60 -0.39
N HIS A 12 11.72 -7.25 -0.43
CA HIS A 12 12.40 -6.97 -1.68
C HIS A 12 13.76 -7.68 -1.70
N LYS A 13 13.99 -8.51 -2.72
CA LYS A 13 15.24 -9.31 -2.88
C LYS A 13 15.63 -10.09 -1.61
N GLY A 14 14.62 -10.66 -0.92
CA GLY A 14 14.81 -11.43 0.30
C GLY A 14 15.01 -10.62 1.58
N THR A 15 15.10 -9.29 1.48
CA THR A 15 15.23 -8.37 2.62
C THR A 15 13.85 -7.81 2.98
N ILE A 16 13.60 -7.68 4.30
CA ILE A 16 12.37 -7.10 4.82
C ILE A 16 12.56 -5.61 5.07
N TYR A 17 11.57 -4.86 4.65
CA TYR A 17 11.47 -3.43 4.81
C TYR A 17 10.19 -3.07 5.55
N LEU A 18 10.28 -2.12 6.47
CA LEU A 18 9.18 -1.54 7.24
C LEU A 18 9.13 -0.05 6.93
N LEU A 19 7.95 0.47 6.58
CA LEU A 19 7.78 1.87 6.17
C LEU A 19 7.41 2.72 7.39
N PHE A 20 8.20 3.77 7.65
CA PHE A 20 7.94 4.74 8.71
C PHE A 20 7.82 6.15 8.14
N GLY A 21 7.09 7.00 8.83
CA GLY A 21 6.99 8.42 8.57
C GLY A 21 7.78 9.24 9.59
N ARG A 22 8.38 10.34 9.14
CA ARG A 22 9.04 11.32 10.01
C ARG A 22 8.08 12.47 10.28
N GLU A 23 7.90 12.78 11.57
CA GLU A 23 7.07 13.92 11.96
C GLU A 23 7.56 15.22 11.34
N ASN A 24 6.61 16.10 11.04
CA ASN A 24 6.90 17.45 10.64
C ASN A 24 7.56 18.20 11.81
N GLU A 25 8.48 19.13 11.50
CA GLU A 25 9.19 19.95 12.48
C GLU A 25 8.28 20.83 13.35
N LEU A 26 7.02 21.01 12.94
CA LEU A 26 6.01 21.75 13.70
C LEU A 26 5.40 20.92 14.84
N ASN A 27 5.67 19.62 14.91
CA ASN A 27 5.17 18.77 15.97
C ASN A 27 6.07 18.80 17.21
N ASP A 28 5.46 18.73 18.39
CA ASP A 28 6.15 18.79 19.69
C ASP A 28 7.12 17.61 19.93
N THR A 29 6.93 16.50 19.24
CA THR A 29 7.75 15.30 19.38
C THR A 29 8.28 14.84 18.03
N PRO A 30 9.44 15.38 17.61
CA PRO A 30 10.04 15.02 16.33
C PRO A 30 10.54 13.56 16.33
N GLY A 31 10.74 13.00 15.14
CA GLY A 31 11.29 11.67 14.94
C GLY A 31 10.41 10.78 14.06
N TRP A 32 10.88 9.55 13.89
CA TRP A 32 10.19 8.53 13.11
C TRP A 32 9.13 7.81 13.94
N ALA A 33 8.03 7.42 13.33
CA ALA A 33 7.01 6.53 13.88
C ALA A 33 6.29 5.80 12.74
N ASP A 34 5.42 4.84 13.09
CA ASP A 34 4.40 4.34 12.17
C ASP A 34 3.38 5.44 11.81
N PHE A 35 2.39 5.08 11.01
CA PHE A 35 1.32 6.01 10.60
C PHE A 35 0.15 5.85 11.56
N GLY A 36 0.08 6.71 12.58
CA GLY A 36 -0.87 6.51 13.66
C GLY A 36 -1.10 7.71 14.56
N GLY A 37 -2.18 7.60 15.34
CA GLY A 37 -2.63 8.65 16.24
C GLY A 37 -3.60 8.16 17.32
N GLY A 38 -4.31 9.10 17.92
CA GLY A 38 -5.28 8.85 18.97
C GLY A 38 -6.63 8.35 18.43
N SER A 39 -7.31 7.53 19.24
CA SER A 39 -8.65 7.05 18.94
C SER A 39 -9.70 8.15 19.11
N LYS A 40 -10.66 8.19 18.19
CA LYS A 40 -11.94 8.88 18.34
C LYS A 40 -12.94 7.95 19.05
N PRO A 41 -14.05 8.48 19.60
CA PRO A 41 -15.08 7.64 20.22
C PRO A 41 -15.54 6.51 19.28
N ASN A 42 -15.63 5.29 19.80
CA ASN A 42 -16.09 4.09 19.11
C ASN A 42 -15.17 3.58 17.98
N GLU A 43 -13.94 4.08 17.83
CA GLU A 43 -12.97 3.51 16.92
C GLU A 43 -12.27 2.29 17.52
N SER A 44 -12.17 1.19 16.77
CA SER A 44 -11.26 0.09 17.07
C SER A 44 -9.83 0.48 16.73
N ALA A 45 -8.82 -0.25 17.24
CA ALA A 45 -7.41 -0.03 16.87
C ALA A 45 -7.19 -0.09 15.36
N LEU A 46 -7.89 -0.99 14.66
CA LEU A 46 -7.83 -1.09 13.20
C LEU A 46 -8.45 0.14 12.50
N ASP A 47 -9.53 0.70 13.04
CA ASP A 47 -10.16 1.90 12.48
C ASP A 47 -9.23 3.10 12.61
N VAL A 48 -8.64 3.28 13.80
CA VAL A 48 -7.64 4.33 14.06
C VAL A 48 -6.46 4.17 13.11
N ALA A 49 -5.80 3.01 13.11
CA ALA A 49 -4.61 2.76 12.31
C ALA A 49 -4.84 3.00 10.80
N THR A 50 -6.02 2.59 10.28
CA THR A 50 -6.32 2.75 8.85
C THR A 50 -6.77 4.16 8.48
N ARG A 51 -7.38 4.90 9.41
CA ARG A 51 -7.71 6.32 9.23
C ARG A 51 -6.42 7.14 9.19
N GLU A 52 -5.61 7.05 10.25
CA GLU A 52 -4.34 7.75 10.36
C GLU A 52 -3.39 7.38 9.22
N GLY A 53 -3.28 6.08 8.91
CA GLY A 53 -2.47 5.62 7.78
C GLY A 53 -2.90 6.19 6.43
N SER A 54 -4.21 6.41 6.20
CA SER A 54 -4.70 7.06 4.99
C SER A 54 -4.40 8.55 4.96
N GLU A 55 -4.58 9.23 6.10
CA GLU A 55 -4.35 10.67 6.28
C GLU A 55 -2.86 10.98 6.15
N GLU A 56 -1.99 10.36 6.96
CA GLU A 56 -0.56 10.64 7.02
C GLU A 56 0.23 10.19 5.79
N LEU A 57 -0.25 9.15 5.06
CA LEU A 57 0.31 8.76 3.77
C LEU A 57 -0.28 9.56 2.60
N ASN A 58 -1.12 10.57 2.86
CA ASN A 58 -1.79 11.37 1.83
C ASN A 58 -2.51 10.51 0.78
N GLY A 59 -3.06 9.36 1.19
CA GLY A 59 -3.76 8.43 0.31
C GLY A 59 -2.88 7.63 -0.65
N LEU A 60 -1.55 7.72 -0.59
CA LEU A 60 -0.63 7.02 -1.52
C LEU A 60 -0.78 5.50 -1.49
N LEU A 61 -1.09 4.90 -0.34
CA LEU A 61 -1.38 3.47 -0.23
C LEU A 61 -2.89 3.15 -0.28
N GLY A 62 -3.73 4.16 -0.52
CA GLY A 62 -5.17 4.02 -0.66
C GLY A 62 -5.98 4.76 0.41
N SER A 63 -7.29 4.80 0.19
CA SER A 63 -8.24 5.35 1.16
C SER A 63 -8.34 4.48 2.41
N GLN A 64 -8.88 5.02 3.51
CA GLN A 64 -9.11 4.27 4.76
C GLN A 64 -9.81 2.92 4.51
N SER A 65 -10.86 2.90 3.68
CA SER A 65 -11.61 1.66 3.39
C SER A 65 -10.78 0.64 2.60
N GLN A 66 -9.89 1.09 1.73
CA GLN A 66 -8.97 0.22 0.98
C GLN A 66 -7.88 -0.33 1.91
N LEU A 67 -7.25 0.54 2.71
CA LEU A 67 -6.26 0.14 3.70
C LEU A 67 -6.84 -0.85 4.71
N LYS A 68 -8.07 -0.63 5.19
CA LYS A 68 -8.75 -1.56 6.11
C LYS A 68 -8.90 -2.96 5.50
N LYS A 69 -9.32 -3.05 4.23
CA LYS A 69 -9.43 -4.34 3.52
C LYS A 69 -8.08 -5.03 3.37
N VAL A 70 -7.04 -4.27 3.01
CA VAL A 70 -5.67 -4.79 2.84
C VAL A 70 -5.09 -5.21 4.18
N ALA A 71 -5.19 -4.37 5.21
CA ALA A 71 -4.69 -4.66 6.55
C ALA A 71 -5.35 -5.91 7.16
N VAL A 72 -6.66 -6.09 7.01
CA VAL A 72 -7.34 -7.32 7.46
C VAL A 72 -6.86 -8.55 6.70
N ARG A 73 -6.76 -8.46 5.37
CA ARG A 73 -6.40 -9.60 4.51
C ARG A 73 -4.94 -10.01 4.64
N HIS A 74 -4.06 -9.05 4.84
CA HIS A 74 -2.61 -9.21 4.81
C HIS A 74 -1.94 -8.87 6.15
N LYS A 75 -2.70 -8.94 7.26
CA LYS A 75 -2.14 -8.71 8.59
C LYS A 75 -1.01 -9.70 8.89
N ILE A 76 0.13 -9.17 9.31
CA ILE A 76 1.32 -9.91 9.71
C ILE A 76 1.38 -10.03 11.23
N ALA A 77 1.24 -8.89 11.94
CA ALA A 77 1.27 -8.84 13.38
C ALA A 77 0.40 -7.70 13.91
N GLU A 78 0.03 -7.82 15.17
CA GLU A 78 -0.57 -6.76 15.95
C GLU A 78 0.26 -6.65 17.23
N LEU A 79 1.03 -5.58 17.32
CA LEU A 79 2.01 -5.37 18.37
C LEU A 79 1.48 -4.32 19.34
N VAL A 80 1.50 -4.63 20.63
CA VAL A 80 0.93 -3.76 21.66
C VAL A 80 2.02 -3.34 22.63
N PHE A 81 2.11 -2.04 22.87
CA PHE A 81 2.91 -1.50 23.96
C PHE A 81 2.06 -0.49 24.74
N HIS A 82 1.76 -0.82 26.01
CA HIS A 82 0.81 -0.06 26.84
C HIS A 82 -0.54 0.14 26.17
N THR A 83 -0.88 1.40 25.84
CA THR A 83 -2.14 1.79 25.23
C THR A 83 -2.03 2.04 23.72
N TYR A 84 -0.91 1.67 23.12
CA TYR A 84 -0.66 1.86 21.69
C TYR A 84 -0.54 0.52 20.96
N THR A 85 -1.20 0.42 19.81
CA THR A 85 -1.21 -0.78 18.97
C THR A 85 -0.65 -0.46 17.60
N THR A 86 0.42 -1.15 17.18
CA THR A 86 0.94 -1.10 15.80
C THR A 86 0.45 -2.30 15.00
N ILE A 87 -0.26 -2.05 13.90
CA ILE A 87 -0.76 -3.09 12.99
C ILE A 87 0.20 -3.22 11.82
N VAL A 88 0.97 -4.32 11.80
CA VAL A 88 1.90 -4.66 10.71
C VAL A 88 1.13 -5.41 9.64
N PHE A 89 1.20 -4.94 8.38
CA PHE A 89 0.56 -5.62 7.26
C PHE A 89 1.49 -5.68 6.05
N LYS A 90 1.31 -6.72 5.21
CA LYS A 90 2.11 -6.91 4.00
C LYS A 90 1.62 -6.01 2.88
N THR A 91 2.55 -5.32 2.24
CA THR A 91 2.35 -4.54 1.01
C THR A 91 3.45 -4.84 0.00
N ASP A 92 3.34 -4.30 -1.20
CA ASP A 92 4.41 -4.36 -2.19
C ASP A 92 5.50 -3.33 -1.87
N TYR A 93 6.76 -3.68 -2.16
CA TYR A 93 7.88 -2.75 -2.08
C TYR A 93 7.93 -1.88 -3.34
N ASP A 94 7.92 -0.57 -3.14
CA ASP A 94 8.20 0.38 -4.21
C ASP A 94 9.39 1.27 -3.78
N GLU A 95 10.49 1.17 -4.53
CA GLU A 95 11.71 1.94 -4.26
C GLU A 95 11.54 3.45 -4.46
N ARG A 96 10.51 3.87 -5.23
CA ARG A 96 10.24 5.28 -5.51
C ARG A 96 9.13 5.87 -4.63
N LEU A 97 8.57 5.09 -3.70
CA LEU A 97 7.49 5.56 -2.84
C LEU A 97 7.91 6.78 -2.00
N GLU A 98 9.17 6.78 -1.52
CA GLU A 98 9.76 7.89 -0.78
C GLU A 98 9.80 9.16 -1.64
N ASP A 99 10.22 9.05 -2.90
CA ASP A 99 10.28 10.18 -3.86
C ASP A 99 8.87 10.71 -4.17
N TYR A 100 7.88 9.83 -4.36
CA TYR A 100 6.49 10.24 -4.62
C TYR A 100 5.94 11.02 -3.43
N TYR A 101 6.18 10.53 -2.21
CA TYR A 101 5.75 11.22 -0.99
C TYR A 101 6.39 12.60 -0.87
N LEU A 102 7.71 12.68 -1.00
CA LEU A 102 8.47 13.91 -0.89
C LEU A 102 8.06 14.94 -1.95
N ASN A 103 7.82 14.50 -3.20
CA ASN A 103 7.34 15.38 -4.27
C ASN A 103 5.93 15.91 -3.99
N ASN A 104 5.05 15.05 -3.46
CA ASN A 104 3.70 15.46 -3.02
C ASN A 104 3.81 16.50 -1.88
N TYR A 105 4.62 16.24 -0.87
CA TYR A 105 4.87 17.17 0.24
C TYR A 105 5.36 18.53 -0.25
N ARG A 106 6.38 18.56 -1.12
CA ARG A 106 6.94 19.79 -1.70
C ARG A 106 5.93 20.55 -2.56
N PHE A 107 5.07 19.84 -3.28
CA PHE A 107 3.99 20.44 -4.05
C PHE A 107 3.03 21.21 -3.13
N PHE A 108 2.55 20.56 -2.08
CA PHE A 108 1.66 21.20 -1.11
C PHE A 108 2.33 22.38 -0.41
N GLU A 109 3.58 22.23 0.01
CA GLU A 109 4.34 23.29 0.68
C GLU A 109 4.48 24.52 -0.22
N LYS A 110 4.71 24.33 -1.51
CA LYS A 110 4.89 25.42 -2.48
C LYS A 110 3.58 26.08 -2.91
N TYR A 111 2.56 25.29 -3.21
CA TYR A 111 1.34 25.77 -3.86
C TYR A 111 0.14 25.91 -2.92
N LEU A 112 0.15 25.20 -1.80
CA LEU A 112 -0.92 25.20 -0.81
C LEU A 112 -0.38 25.40 0.61
N PRO A 113 0.39 26.47 0.88
CA PRO A 113 1.05 26.65 2.18
C PRO A 113 0.06 26.75 3.36
N GLY A 114 -1.19 27.11 3.10
CA GLY A 114 -2.27 27.09 4.09
C GLY A 114 -2.63 25.68 4.58
N ALA A 115 -2.43 24.65 3.77
CA ALA A 115 -2.69 23.28 4.19
C ALA A 115 -1.73 22.84 5.30
N LYS A 116 -0.46 23.21 5.22
CA LYS A 116 0.56 22.91 6.25
C LYS A 116 0.27 23.61 7.59
N LYS A 117 -0.38 24.78 7.54
CA LYS A 117 -0.68 25.59 8.74
C LYS A 117 -1.94 25.15 9.48
N ASN A 118 -2.74 24.27 8.89
CA ASN A 118 -3.96 23.76 9.50
C ASN A 118 -3.73 22.38 10.10
N PRO A 119 -3.49 22.26 11.42
CA PRO A 119 -3.19 20.98 12.08
C PRO A 119 -4.40 20.04 12.13
N HIS A 120 -5.59 20.48 11.70
CA HIS A 120 -6.83 19.70 11.78
C HIS A 120 -7.20 19.03 10.45
N ASN A 121 -6.42 19.20 9.39
CA ASN A 121 -6.75 18.61 8.08
C ASN A 121 -6.15 17.21 7.85
N GLY A 122 -5.34 16.72 8.79
CA GLY A 122 -4.67 15.41 8.70
C GLY A 122 -3.62 15.29 7.57
N LEU A 123 -3.35 16.40 6.83
CA LEU A 123 -2.42 16.41 5.71
C LEU A 123 -1.05 16.95 6.14
N LEU A 124 0.01 16.40 5.56
CA LEU A 124 1.38 16.88 5.76
C LEU A 124 1.90 16.78 7.21
N GLU A 125 1.32 15.91 8.02
CA GLU A 125 1.80 15.65 9.37
C GLU A 125 3.18 14.98 9.36
N LYS A 126 3.45 14.16 8.34
CA LYS A 126 4.79 13.61 8.08
C LYS A 126 5.51 14.45 7.02
N SER A 127 6.77 14.78 7.27
CA SER A 127 7.63 15.52 6.33
C SER A 127 8.28 14.62 5.28
N GLU A 128 8.52 13.36 5.63
CA GLU A 128 9.08 12.33 4.75
C GLU A 128 8.65 10.93 5.20
N ILE A 129 8.76 9.95 4.31
CA ILE A 129 8.60 8.54 4.62
C ILE A 129 9.86 7.78 4.20
N LYS A 130 10.13 6.63 4.84
CA LYS A 130 11.32 5.85 4.54
C LYS A 130 11.16 4.37 4.86
N TRP A 131 11.71 3.53 4.00
CA TRP A 131 11.86 2.11 4.23
C TRP A 131 13.06 1.83 5.13
N PHE A 132 12.84 1.13 6.23
CA PHE A 132 13.87 0.69 7.18
C PHE A 132 13.96 -0.83 7.19
N THR A 133 15.17 -1.36 7.19
CA THR A 133 15.41 -2.75 7.54
C THR A 133 15.46 -2.91 9.07
N PHE A 134 15.39 -4.13 9.60
CA PHE A 134 15.59 -4.37 11.02
C PHE A 134 16.98 -3.91 11.52
N ALA A 135 18.02 -4.01 10.67
CA ALA A 135 19.33 -3.47 10.96
C ALA A 135 19.32 -1.94 11.11
N ASP A 136 18.58 -1.25 10.24
CA ASP A 136 18.40 0.20 10.31
C ASP A 136 17.63 0.61 11.57
N LEU A 137 16.62 -0.16 12.00
CA LEU A 137 15.89 0.09 13.25
C LEU A 137 16.83 0.04 14.44
N ARG A 138 17.67 -1.01 14.56
CA ARG A 138 18.66 -1.11 15.65
C ARG A 138 19.61 0.08 15.67
N LYS A 139 20.14 0.45 14.51
CA LYS A 139 21.09 1.56 14.37
C LYS A 139 20.46 2.93 14.62
N SER A 140 19.20 3.10 14.29
CA SER A 140 18.53 4.40 14.26
C SER A 140 17.46 4.55 15.36
N ARG A 141 17.38 3.65 16.34
CA ARG A 141 16.36 3.66 17.39
C ARG A 141 16.19 5.04 18.05
N GLY A 142 17.27 5.73 18.37
CA GLY A 142 17.24 7.08 18.97
C GLY A 142 16.71 8.18 18.07
N LYS A 143 16.49 7.91 16.76
CA LYS A 143 15.85 8.84 15.81
C LYS A 143 14.32 8.70 15.76
N PHE A 144 13.78 7.69 16.44
CA PHE A 144 12.34 7.53 16.57
C PHE A 144 11.79 8.44 17.69
N ARG A 145 10.51 8.80 17.58
CA ARG A 145 9.82 9.60 18.60
C ARG A 145 9.99 8.92 19.98
N ALA A 146 10.21 9.70 21.01
CA ALA A 146 10.55 9.18 22.35
C ALA A 146 9.59 8.09 22.83
N PHE A 147 8.26 8.30 22.66
CA PHE A 147 7.27 7.30 23.05
C PHE A 147 7.28 6.05 22.16
N TYR A 148 7.72 6.19 20.88
CA TYR A 148 7.71 5.11 19.89
C TYR A 148 8.97 4.23 19.96
N GLN A 149 10.04 4.67 20.64
CA GLN A 149 11.27 3.89 20.79
C GLN A 149 11.04 2.53 21.46
N ASN A 150 10.13 2.45 22.42
CA ASN A 150 9.75 1.19 23.05
C ASN A 150 8.97 0.29 22.08
N MET A 151 8.15 0.85 21.21
CA MET A 151 7.49 0.09 20.15
C MET A 151 8.50 -0.45 19.12
N VAL A 152 9.58 0.30 18.83
CA VAL A 152 10.70 -0.21 18.01
C VAL A 152 11.34 -1.44 18.68
N ASP A 153 11.53 -1.43 19.99
CA ASP A 153 12.04 -2.61 20.73
C ASP A 153 11.08 -3.79 20.57
N VAL A 154 9.78 -3.59 20.75
CA VAL A 154 8.76 -4.64 20.54
C VAL A 154 8.78 -5.17 19.08
N ILE A 155 8.93 -4.30 18.08
CA ILE A 155 9.07 -4.72 16.68
C ILE A 155 10.29 -5.60 16.49
N LEU A 156 11.42 -5.24 17.10
CA LEU A 156 12.68 -6.00 17.03
C LEU A 156 12.58 -7.35 17.76
N GLU A 157 11.88 -7.43 18.87
CA GLU A 157 11.60 -8.68 19.58
C GLU A 157 10.77 -9.65 18.74
N HIS A 158 9.89 -9.12 17.89
CA HIS A 158 9.04 -9.91 16.99
C HIS A 158 9.62 -10.10 15.57
N GLU A 159 10.87 -9.72 15.32
CA GLU A 159 11.52 -9.81 13.99
C GLU A 159 11.40 -11.20 13.36
N ALA A 160 11.67 -12.26 14.12
CA ALA A 160 11.61 -13.63 13.61
C ALA A 160 10.18 -14.02 13.17
N GLU A 161 9.17 -13.61 13.93
CA GLU A 161 7.77 -13.86 13.63
C GLU A 161 7.34 -13.08 12.38
N ILE A 162 7.62 -11.77 12.32
CA ILE A 162 7.31 -10.89 11.20
C ILE A 162 7.97 -11.44 9.92
N THR A 163 9.26 -11.78 10.00
CA THR A 163 10.03 -12.36 8.89
C THR A 163 9.40 -13.64 8.38
N SER A 164 9.11 -14.58 9.28
CA SER A 164 8.51 -15.87 8.93
C SER A 164 7.17 -15.70 8.21
N LYS A 165 6.32 -14.77 8.68
CA LYS A 165 5.00 -14.53 8.08
C LYS A 165 5.10 -13.80 6.74
N LEU A 166 6.01 -12.84 6.59
CA LEU A 166 6.20 -12.10 5.33
C LEU A 166 6.76 -12.96 4.21
N LEU A 167 7.68 -13.89 4.54
CA LEU A 167 8.31 -14.79 3.57
C LEU A 167 7.43 -15.98 3.20
N LYS A 168 6.38 -16.30 3.97
CA LYS A 168 5.43 -17.36 3.58
C LYS A 168 4.75 -16.95 2.28
N PRO A 169 4.69 -17.90 1.28
CA PRO A 169 3.87 -17.67 0.11
C PRO A 169 2.43 -17.45 0.56
N ILE A 170 1.78 -16.42 0.03
CA ILE A 170 0.34 -16.25 0.22
C ILE A 170 -0.29 -17.43 -0.51
N CYS A 171 -0.75 -18.46 0.21
CA CYS A 171 -1.59 -19.51 -0.34
C CYS A 171 -2.94 -18.88 -0.75
N GLY A 172 -2.95 -18.24 -1.91
CA GLY A 172 -4.20 -17.97 -2.61
C GLY A 172 -4.76 -19.26 -3.17
N PRO A 173 -6.08 -19.39 -3.36
CA PRO A 173 -6.64 -20.52 -4.07
C PRO A 173 -5.89 -20.65 -5.39
N LYS A 174 -5.39 -21.86 -5.71
CA LYS A 174 -4.67 -22.18 -6.94
C LYS A 174 -5.56 -21.76 -8.13
N CYS A 175 -5.42 -20.53 -8.62
CA CYS A 175 -5.87 -20.19 -9.96
C CYS A 175 -4.96 -20.93 -10.93
N SER A 176 -5.28 -22.20 -11.20
CA SER A 176 -4.72 -22.90 -12.35
C SER A 176 -5.31 -22.23 -13.59
N PHE A 177 -4.63 -21.24 -14.12
CA PHE A 177 -4.86 -20.78 -15.48
C PHE A 177 -4.50 -21.96 -16.40
N LYS A 178 -5.50 -22.76 -16.76
CA LYS A 178 -5.38 -23.65 -17.92
C LYS A 178 -5.35 -22.73 -19.14
N VAL A 179 -4.14 -22.46 -19.62
CA VAL A 179 -3.97 -21.93 -20.98
C VAL A 179 -4.49 -23.02 -21.92
N SER A 180 -5.74 -22.87 -22.37
CA SER A 180 -6.26 -23.64 -23.48
C SER A 180 -5.46 -23.19 -24.71
N ARG A 181 -4.50 -24.03 -25.12
CA ARG A 181 -3.87 -23.90 -26.42
C ARG A 181 -4.98 -24.10 -27.45
N SER A 182 -5.44 -23.02 -28.05
CA SER A 182 -6.25 -23.07 -29.26
C SER A 182 -5.42 -23.74 -30.34
N ALA A 183 -5.88 -24.88 -30.84
CA ALA A 183 -5.26 -25.56 -31.97
C ALA A 183 -5.25 -24.56 -33.15
N GLY A 184 -4.06 -24.25 -33.64
CA GLY A 184 -3.89 -23.44 -34.84
C GLY A 184 -4.54 -24.11 -36.07
N PRO A 185 -4.95 -23.32 -37.05
CA PRO A 185 -5.60 -23.85 -38.25
C PRO A 185 -4.62 -24.75 -39.02
N ARG A 186 -5.11 -25.98 -39.32
CA ARG A 186 -4.42 -26.91 -40.22
C ARG A 186 -4.31 -26.28 -41.61
N THR A 187 -3.12 -26.08 -42.09
CA THR A 187 -2.87 -25.76 -43.49
C THR A 187 -3.17 -26.96 -44.37
N GLY A 188 -4.32 -26.93 -45.00
CA GLY A 188 -4.65 -27.86 -46.08
C GLY A 188 -4.18 -27.31 -47.43
N THR A 189 -3.22 -27.97 -48.04
CA THR A 189 -2.84 -27.79 -49.46
C THR A 189 -3.94 -28.28 -50.37
N GLY A 190 -4.44 -27.39 -51.25
CA GLY A 190 -5.42 -27.77 -52.27
C GLY A 190 -5.45 -26.78 -53.40
N HIS A 191 -5.06 -27.29 -54.56
CA HIS A 191 -4.93 -26.65 -55.89
C HIS A 191 -6.14 -25.89 -56.42
N GLY A 192 -5.86 -24.74 -57.04
CA GLY A 192 -6.35 -24.30 -58.36
C GLY A 192 -7.76 -23.74 -58.49
N LYS A 193 -7.89 -22.52 -58.90
CA LYS A 193 -8.36 -22.01 -60.20
C LYS A 193 -8.72 -20.52 -60.12
N LYS A 194 -8.32 -19.81 -61.18
CA LYS A 194 -8.55 -18.39 -61.49
C LYS A 194 -10.05 -18.07 -61.63
N SER A 195 -10.52 -16.88 -61.24
CA SER A 195 -11.18 -15.91 -62.10
C SER A 195 -11.73 -14.68 -61.36
N LYS A 196 -11.40 -13.50 -61.93
CA LYS A 196 -12.14 -12.26 -62.21
C LYS A 196 -12.76 -11.41 -61.07
N HIS A 197 -12.20 -10.20 -61.05
CA HIS A 197 -12.75 -8.87 -60.79
C HIS A 197 -14.24 -8.75 -60.38
N ARG A 198 -14.45 -7.98 -59.31
CA ARG A 198 -15.34 -6.81 -59.34
C ARG A 198 -15.16 -5.96 -58.06
N ASN A 199 -14.92 -4.65 -58.30
CA ASN A 199 -15.03 -3.56 -57.31
C ASN A 199 -16.48 -3.41 -56.85
N LEU A 200 -16.66 -3.04 -55.57
CA LEU A 200 -17.72 -2.07 -55.17
C LEU A 200 -17.58 -1.66 -53.69
N THR A 201 -17.25 -0.43 -53.52
CA THR A 201 -17.65 0.65 -52.58
C THR A 201 -18.45 0.32 -51.30
N VAL A 202 -17.88 0.84 -50.20
CA VAL A 202 -18.49 1.67 -49.12
C VAL A 202 -19.81 1.22 -48.49
N ASN A 203 -19.79 0.97 -47.17
CA ASN A 203 -20.58 1.77 -46.23
C ASN A 203 -20.20 1.56 -44.75
N LYS A 204 -20.06 2.70 -44.06
CA LYS A 204 -19.98 2.85 -42.62
C LYS A 204 -21.32 2.46 -41.99
N ARG A 205 -21.31 1.68 -40.90
CA ARG A 205 -22.28 1.84 -39.79
C ARG A 205 -21.65 1.45 -38.44
N ARG A 206 -21.70 2.43 -37.54
CA ARG A 206 -21.47 2.30 -36.10
C ARG A 206 -22.61 1.46 -35.50
N THR A 207 -22.28 0.55 -34.59
CA THR A 207 -23.22 0.13 -33.54
C THR A 207 -22.49 -0.11 -32.24
N ASN A 208 -22.91 0.62 -31.20
CA ASN A 208 -22.57 0.46 -29.80
C ASN A 208 -23.06 -0.90 -29.30
N GLY A 209 -22.17 -1.64 -28.62
CA GLY A 209 -22.54 -2.83 -27.86
C GLY A 209 -22.02 -2.76 -26.45
N ARG A 210 -22.82 -2.26 -25.50
CA ARG A 210 -22.65 -2.39 -24.07
C ARG A 210 -22.86 -3.86 -23.69
N THR A 211 -21.85 -4.52 -23.15
CA THR A 211 -22.04 -5.81 -22.45
C THR A 211 -21.84 -5.59 -20.94
N ARG A 212 -22.96 -5.55 -20.23
CA ARG A 212 -23.02 -5.70 -18.78
C ARG A 212 -22.68 -7.16 -18.43
N ARG A 213 -21.65 -7.40 -17.64
CA ARG A 213 -21.48 -8.67 -16.93
C ARG A 213 -21.96 -8.52 -15.50
N ARG A 214 -23.06 -9.20 -15.18
CA ARG A 214 -23.48 -9.50 -13.80
C ARG A 214 -22.60 -10.63 -13.29
N CYS A 215 -21.96 -10.45 -12.15
CA CYS A 215 -21.55 -11.55 -11.30
C CYS A 215 -22.64 -11.76 -10.24
N ARG A 216 -23.18 -12.95 -10.19
CA ARG A 216 -24.02 -13.44 -9.08
C ARG A 216 -23.12 -14.22 -8.10
N ASN A 217 -23.35 -13.95 -6.83
CA ASN A 217 -23.02 -14.66 -5.58
C ASN A 217 -21.60 -15.23 -5.44
#